data_2a52b98f71e016cbabaa1144735d81bd
#
_entry.id   2a52b98f71e016cbabaa1144735d81bd
#
_cell.length_a   1.000
_cell.length_b   1.000
_cell.length_c   1.000
_cell.angle_alpha   90.00
_cell.angle_beta   90.00
_cell.angle_gamma   90.00
#
_symmetry.space_group_name_H-M   'P 1'
#
loop_
_entity.id
_entity.type
_entity.pdbx_description
1 polymer ?
#
loop_
_entity_poly.entity_id
_entity_poly.type
_entity_poly.pdbx_seq_one_letter_code
_entity_poly.pdbx_strand_id
1 'polypeptide(L)'
;MIDKKLNSAVEECVSNAPETQEENAQQMAERLQKEVDEYKEMVSSISSQEKLDELEKEMMKEYDDYEAYLKDVRYPLPASTTFEGKEFSKSDVAGKIIYFISKIEQTWQYVLGLYELCKLWKSPTFTEINFGALDSTLRLLDQCKFQGMSEWRDILIVNEYMKPLHEQYAKDTTQHIAIAQKHDAIIKQRDLIEPVKSKTDK
;
A
#
# COMPACT_ATOMS: atom_id res chain seq x y z
N MET A 1 16.39 -52.24 -0.20
CA MET A 1 15.94 -51.78 -1.54
C MET A 1 14.64 -51.00 -1.50
N ILE A 2 14.07 -50.73 -0.34
CA ILE A 2 12.77 -50.05 -0.14
C ILE A 2 12.94 -48.53 0.08
N ASP A 3 14.10 -48.12 0.64
CA ASP A 3 14.31 -46.69 1.01
C ASP A 3 14.61 -45.74 -0.19
N LYS A 4 15.06 -46.25 -1.33
CA LYS A 4 15.33 -45.40 -2.52
C LYS A 4 14.06 -45.00 -3.29
N LYS A 5 12.98 -45.77 -3.20
CA LYS A 5 11.70 -45.44 -3.87
C LYS A 5 10.87 -44.45 -3.09
N LEU A 6 11.04 -44.40 -1.75
CA LEU A 6 10.30 -43.45 -0.91
C LEU A 6 10.86 -42.02 -1.04
N ASN A 7 12.19 -41.88 -1.10
CA ASN A 7 12.82 -40.56 -1.30
C ASN A 7 12.55 -39.95 -2.68
N SER A 8 12.49 -40.80 -3.74
CA SER A 8 12.15 -40.31 -5.09
C SER A 8 10.70 -39.83 -5.21
N ALA A 9 9.76 -40.46 -4.48
CA ALA A 9 8.36 -40.04 -4.49
C ALA A 9 8.12 -38.75 -3.67
N VAL A 10 8.94 -38.49 -2.65
CA VAL A 10 8.87 -37.25 -1.85
C VAL A 10 9.48 -36.07 -2.63
N GLU A 11 10.57 -36.29 -3.36
CA GLU A 11 11.18 -35.27 -4.23
C GLU A 11 10.27 -34.89 -5.43
N GLU A 12 9.53 -35.86 -6.01
CA GLU A 12 8.56 -35.57 -7.07
C GLU A 12 7.31 -34.85 -6.56
N CYS A 13 6.88 -35.06 -5.31
CA CYS A 13 5.76 -34.35 -4.72
C CYS A 13 6.10 -32.90 -4.34
N VAL A 14 7.37 -32.59 -4.03
CA VAL A 14 7.81 -31.22 -3.69
C VAL A 14 8.03 -30.36 -4.95
N SER A 15 8.31 -30.99 -6.11
CA SER A 15 8.56 -30.24 -7.37
C SER A 15 7.28 -29.90 -8.15
N ASN A 16 6.12 -30.42 -7.76
CA ASN A 16 4.83 -30.19 -8.42
C ASN A 16 3.80 -29.44 -7.57
N ALA A 17 4.21 -28.78 -6.48
CA ALA A 17 3.38 -27.74 -5.91
C ALA A 17 3.30 -26.60 -6.96
N PRO A 18 2.09 -26.19 -7.42
CA PRO A 18 2.00 -25.02 -8.27
C PRO A 18 2.63 -23.86 -7.49
N GLU A 19 3.74 -23.30 -8.02
CA GLU A 19 4.21 -21.99 -7.61
C GLU A 19 3.01 -21.07 -7.79
N THR A 20 2.31 -20.77 -6.73
CA THR A 20 1.37 -19.67 -6.67
C THR A 20 2.24 -18.45 -6.90
N GLN A 21 2.35 -18.02 -8.16
CA GLN A 21 2.99 -16.75 -8.48
C GLN A 21 2.25 -15.72 -7.65
N GLU A 22 2.94 -15.13 -6.68
CA GLU A 22 2.37 -14.06 -5.89
C GLU A 22 1.90 -12.97 -6.85
N GLU A 23 0.61 -12.67 -6.81
CA GLU A 23 -0.02 -11.64 -7.61
C GLU A 23 0.72 -10.32 -7.40
N ASN A 24 1.21 -9.71 -8.47
CA ASN A 24 1.86 -8.41 -8.36
C ASN A 24 0.81 -7.30 -8.17
N ALA A 25 1.25 -6.10 -7.75
CA ALA A 25 0.36 -4.99 -7.44
C ALA A 25 -0.54 -4.58 -8.63
N GLN A 26 -0.05 -4.68 -9.86
CA GLN A 26 -0.83 -4.35 -11.06
C GLN A 26 -1.94 -5.38 -11.32
N GLN A 27 -1.63 -6.68 -11.24
CA GLN A 27 -2.62 -7.76 -11.41
C GLN A 27 -3.70 -7.68 -10.34
N MET A 28 -3.31 -7.40 -9.09
CA MET A 28 -4.23 -7.17 -8.00
C MET A 28 -5.14 -5.95 -8.26
N ALA A 29 -4.59 -4.85 -8.78
CA ALA A 29 -5.37 -3.67 -9.11
C ALA A 29 -6.42 -3.95 -10.20
N GLU A 30 -6.05 -4.67 -11.26
CA GLU A 30 -6.96 -5.06 -12.34
C GLU A 30 -8.08 -5.97 -11.82
N ARG A 31 -7.76 -6.95 -10.98
CA ARG A 31 -8.75 -7.84 -10.36
C ARG A 31 -9.70 -7.09 -9.44
N LEU A 32 -9.17 -6.27 -8.53
CA LEU A 32 -9.99 -5.50 -7.60
C LEU A 32 -10.86 -4.46 -8.31
N GLN A 33 -10.37 -3.84 -9.39
CA GLN A 33 -11.19 -2.92 -10.19
C GLN A 33 -12.40 -3.65 -10.80
N LYS A 34 -12.20 -4.85 -11.33
CA LYS A 34 -13.30 -5.67 -11.85
C LYS A 34 -14.32 -6.02 -10.75
N GLU A 35 -13.84 -6.45 -9.58
CA GLU A 35 -14.71 -6.74 -8.44
C GLU A 35 -15.52 -5.51 -7.99
N VAL A 36 -14.89 -4.32 -7.97
CA VAL A 36 -15.57 -3.07 -7.65
C VAL A 36 -16.64 -2.73 -8.68
N ASP A 37 -16.37 -2.93 -9.97
CA ASP A 37 -17.34 -2.62 -11.03
C ASP A 37 -18.52 -3.59 -11.01
N GLU A 38 -18.29 -4.89 -10.80
CA GLU A 38 -19.34 -5.89 -10.57
C GLU A 38 -20.18 -5.54 -9.32
N TYR A 39 -19.53 -5.09 -8.24
CA TYR A 39 -20.22 -4.65 -7.02
C TYR A 39 -21.08 -3.41 -7.25
N LYS A 40 -20.60 -2.42 -8.01
CA LYS A 40 -21.37 -1.21 -8.38
C LYS A 40 -22.63 -1.58 -9.19
N GLU A 41 -22.51 -2.51 -10.12
CA GLU A 41 -23.66 -3.01 -10.90
C GLU A 41 -24.69 -3.69 -9.99
N MET A 42 -24.24 -4.56 -9.09
CA MET A 42 -25.10 -5.22 -8.11
C MET A 42 -25.83 -4.20 -7.24
N VAL A 43 -25.11 -3.25 -6.63
CA VAL A 43 -25.68 -2.20 -5.77
C VAL A 43 -26.67 -1.33 -6.53
N SER A 44 -26.38 -0.96 -7.78
CA SER A 44 -27.28 -0.13 -8.61
C SER A 44 -28.63 -0.78 -8.88
N SER A 45 -28.72 -2.10 -8.81
CA SER A 45 -29.97 -2.87 -8.99
C SER A 45 -30.85 -2.89 -7.73
N ILE A 46 -30.35 -2.45 -6.58
CA ILE A 46 -31.07 -2.48 -5.30
C ILE A 46 -31.98 -1.26 -5.20
N SER A 47 -33.28 -1.54 -4.96
CA SER A 47 -34.32 -0.52 -4.74
C SER A 47 -34.82 -0.45 -3.29
N SER A 48 -34.33 -1.33 -2.42
CA SER A 48 -34.74 -1.42 -1.02
C SER A 48 -33.75 -0.68 -0.12
N GLN A 49 -34.22 0.31 0.61
CA GLN A 49 -33.42 1.03 1.61
C GLN A 49 -32.86 0.09 2.68
N GLU A 50 -33.68 -0.81 3.21
CA GLU A 50 -33.28 -1.77 4.25
C GLU A 50 -32.08 -2.64 3.82
N LYS A 51 -32.07 -3.09 2.54
CA LYS A 51 -30.94 -3.85 1.98
C LYS A 51 -29.69 -3.02 1.84
N LEU A 52 -29.81 -1.73 1.49
CA LEU A 52 -28.65 -0.84 1.43
C LEU A 52 -28.09 -0.56 2.80
N ASP A 53 -28.92 -0.40 3.83
CA ASP A 53 -28.50 -0.17 5.20
C ASP A 53 -27.75 -1.41 5.76
N GLU A 54 -28.19 -2.63 5.41
CA GLU A 54 -27.48 -3.86 5.76
C GLU A 54 -26.10 -3.93 5.10
N LEU A 55 -26.04 -3.67 3.78
CA LEU A 55 -24.79 -3.66 3.02
C LEU A 55 -23.81 -2.58 3.51
N GLU A 56 -24.33 -1.38 3.82
CA GLU A 56 -23.49 -0.31 4.39
C GLU A 56 -22.87 -0.73 5.71
N LYS A 57 -23.65 -1.38 6.59
CA LYS A 57 -23.14 -1.87 7.87
C LYS A 57 -22.04 -2.92 7.71
N GLU A 58 -22.21 -3.86 6.77
CA GLU A 58 -21.20 -4.87 6.46
C GLU A 58 -19.92 -4.23 5.87
N MET A 59 -20.09 -3.28 4.96
CA MET A 59 -18.98 -2.60 4.31
C MET A 59 -18.22 -1.67 5.26
N MET A 60 -18.93 -0.98 6.17
CA MET A 60 -18.29 -0.19 7.24
C MET A 60 -17.44 -1.05 8.15
N LYS A 61 -17.91 -2.26 8.48
CA LYS A 61 -17.10 -3.19 9.27
C LYS A 61 -15.85 -3.62 8.51
N GLU A 62 -15.97 -3.97 7.23
CA GLU A 62 -14.81 -4.31 6.38
C GLU A 62 -13.82 -3.16 6.30
N TYR A 63 -14.31 -1.93 6.16
CA TYR A 63 -13.48 -0.72 6.13
C TYR A 63 -12.74 -0.51 7.47
N ASP A 64 -13.44 -0.61 8.59
CA ASP A 64 -12.86 -0.44 9.93
C ASP A 64 -11.81 -1.53 10.24
N ASP A 65 -12.09 -2.78 9.87
CA ASP A 65 -11.16 -3.90 10.04
C ASP A 65 -9.89 -3.70 9.19
N TYR A 66 -10.04 -3.17 7.95
CA TYR A 66 -8.90 -2.88 7.09
C TYR A 66 -8.10 -1.66 7.56
N GLU A 67 -8.75 -0.61 8.05
CA GLU A 67 -8.09 0.54 8.68
C GLU A 67 -7.27 0.10 9.92
N ALA A 68 -7.80 -0.83 10.72
CA ALA A 68 -7.08 -1.40 11.84
C ALA A 68 -5.85 -2.20 11.36
N TYR A 69 -5.99 -3.00 10.32
CA TYR A 69 -4.86 -3.70 9.68
C TYR A 69 -3.77 -2.72 9.23
N LEU A 70 -4.12 -1.63 8.51
CA LEU A 70 -3.16 -0.64 8.03
C LEU A 70 -2.41 0.07 9.18
N LYS A 71 -3.02 0.24 10.35
CA LYS A 71 -2.35 0.81 11.53
C LYS A 71 -1.30 -0.14 12.10
N ASP A 72 -1.56 -1.45 12.01
CA ASP A 72 -0.72 -2.47 12.63
C ASP A 72 0.31 -3.08 11.67
N VAL A 73 0.08 -3.00 10.35
CA VAL A 73 0.99 -3.56 9.35
C VAL A 73 2.40 -2.96 9.45
N ARG A 74 3.40 -3.82 9.29
CA ARG A 74 4.82 -3.44 9.32
C ARG A 74 5.52 -4.07 8.10
N TYR A 75 6.24 -3.23 7.39
CA TYR A 75 7.02 -3.63 6.22
C TYR A 75 8.49 -3.78 6.64
N PRO A 76 9.09 -4.99 6.47
CA PRO A 76 10.48 -5.18 6.80
C PRO A 76 11.37 -4.36 5.85
N LEU A 77 12.30 -3.60 6.43
CA LEU A 77 13.26 -2.82 5.66
C LEU A 77 14.39 -3.74 5.15
N PRO A 78 14.73 -3.69 3.85
CA PRO A 78 15.89 -4.41 3.34
C PRO A 78 17.16 -4.04 4.09
N ALA A 79 18.04 -5.00 4.34
CA ALA A 79 19.34 -4.73 4.99
C ALA A 79 20.27 -3.91 4.09
N SER A 80 20.18 -4.14 2.77
CA SER A 80 20.94 -3.44 1.74
C SER A 80 20.21 -3.49 0.39
N THR A 81 20.73 -2.73 -0.58
CA THR A 81 20.33 -2.81 -1.98
C THR A 81 21.56 -2.79 -2.87
N THR A 82 21.47 -3.33 -4.08
CA THR A 82 22.55 -3.31 -5.07
C THR A 82 22.17 -2.40 -6.23
N PHE A 83 23.03 -1.46 -6.56
CA PHE A 83 22.88 -0.57 -7.72
C PHE A 83 24.19 -0.50 -8.52
N GLU A 84 24.15 -0.76 -9.81
CA GLU A 84 25.32 -0.81 -10.71
C GLU A 84 26.47 -1.71 -10.16
N GLY A 85 26.12 -2.87 -9.57
CA GLY A 85 27.09 -3.81 -9.02
C GLY A 85 27.72 -3.40 -7.69
N LYS A 86 27.31 -2.29 -7.09
CA LYS A 86 27.75 -1.83 -5.77
C LYS A 86 26.62 -2.00 -4.75
N GLU A 87 26.97 -2.56 -3.61
CA GLU A 87 26.06 -2.70 -2.47
C GLU A 87 26.01 -1.42 -1.64
N PHE A 88 24.80 -1.04 -1.21
CA PHE A 88 24.50 0.09 -0.33
C PHE A 88 23.74 -0.45 0.88
N SER A 89 24.27 -0.21 2.06
CA SER A 89 23.60 -0.59 3.30
C SER A 89 22.33 0.25 3.54
N LYS A 90 21.43 -0.25 4.39
CA LYS A 90 20.27 0.53 4.85
C LYS A 90 20.68 1.92 5.36
N SER A 91 21.80 2.03 6.08
CA SER A 91 22.31 3.29 6.60
C SER A 91 22.70 4.28 5.49
N ASP A 92 23.33 3.78 4.42
CA ASP A 92 23.70 4.61 3.26
C ASP A 92 22.45 5.16 2.58
N VAL A 93 21.44 4.29 2.39
CA VAL A 93 20.16 4.67 1.76
C VAL A 93 19.39 5.64 2.66
N ALA A 94 19.33 5.40 3.96
CA ALA A 94 18.69 6.29 4.92
C ALA A 94 19.32 7.69 4.90
N GLY A 95 20.65 7.78 4.77
CA GLY A 95 21.34 9.05 4.59
C GLY A 95 20.89 9.82 3.34
N LYS A 96 20.66 9.12 2.22
CA LYS A 96 20.16 9.71 0.97
C LYS A 96 18.69 10.15 1.10
N ILE A 97 17.83 9.31 1.68
CA ILE A 97 16.41 9.66 1.96
C ILE A 97 16.34 10.94 2.79
N ILE A 98 17.09 11.01 3.90
CA ILE A 98 17.12 12.18 4.76
C ILE A 98 17.62 13.42 4.02
N TYR A 99 18.67 13.27 3.19
CA TYR A 99 19.19 14.36 2.38
C TYR A 99 18.11 14.92 1.44
N PHE A 100 17.40 14.07 0.71
CA PHE A 100 16.33 14.53 -0.19
C PHE A 100 15.16 15.16 0.56
N ILE A 101 14.67 14.53 1.62
CA ILE A 101 13.58 15.08 2.44
C ILE A 101 13.95 16.46 3.02
N SER A 102 15.21 16.65 3.45
CA SER A 102 15.66 17.92 4.04
C SER A 102 15.74 19.09 3.05
N LYS A 103 15.71 18.79 1.74
CA LYS A 103 15.68 19.83 0.68
C LYS A 103 14.28 20.31 0.33
N ILE A 104 13.23 19.63 0.81
CA ILE A 104 11.85 19.99 0.50
C ILE A 104 11.49 21.25 1.30
N GLU A 105 11.02 22.28 0.60
CA GLU A 105 10.45 23.46 1.25
C GLU A 105 9.13 23.12 1.89
N GLN A 106 9.04 23.25 3.22
CA GLN A 106 7.84 22.96 4.00
C GLN A 106 7.44 24.14 4.85
N THR A 107 6.15 24.25 5.14
CA THR A 107 5.68 25.18 6.15
C THR A 107 6.14 24.71 7.53
N TRP A 108 6.31 25.64 8.48
CA TRP A 108 6.77 25.32 9.81
C TRP A 108 5.90 24.25 10.52
N GLN A 109 4.63 24.12 10.15
CA GLN A 109 3.70 23.13 10.70
C GLN A 109 4.12 21.67 10.41
N TYR A 110 4.82 21.46 9.30
CA TYR A 110 5.31 20.13 8.89
C TYR A 110 6.73 19.82 9.39
N VAL A 111 7.45 20.82 9.90
CA VAL A 111 8.86 20.66 10.31
C VAL A 111 9.01 19.61 11.40
N LEU A 112 8.09 19.54 12.35
CA LEU A 112 8.14 18.55 13.42
C LEU A 112 7.97 17.12 12.87
N GLY A 113 7.00 16.90 11.99
CA GLY A 113 6.78 15.60 11.34
C GLY A 113 7.99 15.16 10.52
N LEU A 114 8.58 16.06 9.74
CA LEU A 114 9.81 15.81 9.00
C LEU A 114 10.99 15.45 9.92
N TYR A 115 11.13 16.16 11.01
CA TYR A 115 12.18 15.88 12.00
C TYR A 115 12.03 14.48 12.60
N GLU A 116 10.83 14.09 13.02
CA GLU A 116 10.57 12.76 13.58
C GLU A 116 10.80 11.65 12.52
N LEU A 117 10.39 11.88 11.26
CA LEU A 117 10.63 10.93 10.16
C LEU A 117 12.14 10.77 9.91
N CYS A 118 12.89 11.88 9.83
CA CYS A 118 14.36 11.84 9.68
C CYS A 118 15.04 11.14 10.85
N LYS A 119 14.56 11.35 12.07
CA LYS A 119 15.06 10.70 13.28
C LYS A 119 14.80 9.19 13.23
N LEU A 120 13.62 8.77 12.76
CA LEU A 120 13.27 7.37 12.57
C LEU A 120 14.26 6.70 11.60
N TRP A 121 14.47 7.28 10.44
CA TRP A 121 15.40 6.75 9.43
C TRP A 121 16.86 6.68 9.91
N LYS A 122 17.28 7.57 10.83
CA LYS A 122 18.62 7.53 11.46
C LYS A 122 18.79 6.43 12.49
N SER A 123 17.69 5.90 13.03
CA SER A 123 17.78 4.91 14.11
C SER A 123 18.37 3.57 13.61
N PRO A 124 19.40 3.04 14.26
CA PRO A 124 19.96 1.72 13.92
C PRO A 124 18.97 0.58 14.19
N THR A 125 18.03 0.77 15.12
CA THR A 125 16.98 -0.21 15.47
C THR A 125 15.76 -0.16 14.57
N PHE A 126 15.72 0.76 13.60
CA PHE A 126 14.66 0.90 12.64
C PHE A 126 14.78 -0.20 11.56
N THR A 127 14.17 -1.36 11.81
CA THR A 127 14.21 -2.55 10.92
C THR A 127 12.93 -2.78 10.16
N GLU A 128 11.87 -2.08 10.51
CA GLU A 128 10.56 -2.15 9.86
C GLU A 128 9.89 -0.78 9.87
N ILE A 129 9.03 -0.54 8.90
CA ILE A 129 8.30 0.73 8.76
C ILE A 129 6.81 0.45 8.74
N ASN A 130 6.01 1.26 9.44
CA ASN A 130 4.56 1.18 9.38
C ASN A 130 4.01 1.87 8.13
N PHE A 131 2.73 1.59 7.80
CA PHE A 131 2.06 2.15 6.62
C PHE A 131 2.13 3.68 6.58
N GLY A 132 1.79 4.38 7.65
CA GLY A 132 1.77 5.86 7.67
C GLY A 132 3.15 6.50 7.49
N ALA A 133 4.21 5.93 8.08
CA ALA A 133 5.57 6.42 7.90
C ALA A 133 6.09 6.12 6.48
N LEU A 134 5.71 4.97 5.89
CA LEU A 134 6.05 4.64 4.52
C LEU A 134 5.33 5.56 3.53
N ASP A 135 4.01 5.77 3.69
CA ASP A 135 3.22 6.72 2.91
C ASP A 135 3.83 8.12 2.94
N SER A 136 4.15 8.61 4.14
CA SER A 136 4.80 9.92 4.31
C SER A 136 6.16 9.99 3.62
N THR A 137 6.97 8.93 3.71
CA THR A 137 8.29 8.87 3.05
C THR A 137 8.14 8.90 1.52
N LEU A 138 7.24 8.08 0.97
CA LEU A 138 7.01 8.01 -0.48
C LEU A 138 6.48 9.34 -1.02
N ARG A 139 5.48 9.94 -0.39
CA ARG A 139 4.93 11.26 -0.80
C ARG A 139 5.96 12.38 -0.75
N LEU A 140 6.89 12.34 0.19
CA LEU A 140 7.97 13.32 0.26
C LEU A 140 9.03 13.06 -0.83
N LEU A 141 9.38 11.80 -1.10
CA LEU A 141 10.29 11.48 -2.19
C LEU A 141 9.74 11.89 -3.56
N ASP A 142 8.42 11.77 -3.77
CA ASP A 142 7.75 12.23 -4.99
C ASP A 142 7.83 13.76 -5.20
N GLN A 143 7.98 14.53 -4.12
CA GLN A 143 8.14 15.99 -4.18
C GLN A 143 9.60 16.43 -4.36
N CYS A 144 10.57 15.50 -4.24
CA CYS A 144 11.98 15.83 -4.31
C CYS A 144 12.35 16.29 -5.71
N LYS A 145 13.04 17.42 -5.77
CA LYS A 145 13.72 17.91 -6.98
C LYS A 145 15.19 17.57 -6.87
N PHE A 146 15.76 17.03 -7.93
CA PHE A 146 17.18 16.67 -7.97
C PHE A 146 17.89 17.49 -9.05
N GLN A 147 19.16 17.80 -8.80
CA GLN A 147 20.00 18.60 -9.69
C GLN A 147 21.31 17.85 -9.96
N GLY A 148 21.60 17.66 -11.25
CA GLY A 148 22.85 17.04 -11.68
C GLY A 148 22.89 15.51 -11.52
N MET A 149 23.93 14.91 -12.12
CA MET A 149 24.07 13.47 -12.25
C MET A 149 24.27 12.73 -10.91
N SER A 150 24.87 13.41 -9.92
CA SER A 150 25.12 12.79 -8.61
C SER A 150 23.82 12.55 -7.86
N GLU A 151 22.94 13.53 -7.79
CA GLU A 151 21.63 13.40 -7.13
C GLU A 151 20.71 12.47 -7.90
N TRP A 152 20.77 12.48 -9.23
CA TRP A 152 20.03 11.51 -10.06
C TRP A 152 20.41 10.07 -9.73
N ARG A 153 21.71 9.79 -9.58
CA ARG A 153 22.19 8.47 -9.16
C ARG A 153 21.73 8.11 -7.76
N ASP A 154 21.77 9.04 -6.83
CA ASP A 154 21.35 8.82 -5.45
C ASP A 154 19.86 8.49 -5.34
N ILE A 155 18.99 9.18 -6.11
CA ILE A 155 17.56 8.84 -6.12
C ILE A 155 17.28 7.48 -6.75
N LEU A 156 18.05 7.05 -7.75
CA LEU A 156 17.92 5.69 -8.30
C LEU A 156 18.31 4.61 -7.27
N ILE A 157 19.34 4.84 -6.46
CA ILE A 157 19.70 3.94 -5.36
C ILE A 157 18.57 3.84 -4.33
N VAL A 158 17.97 4.99 -3.96
CA VAL A 158 16.80 5.04 -3.06
C VAL A 158 15.63 4.28 -3.68
N ASN A 159 15.35 4.48 -4.97
CA ASN A 159 14.27 3.80 -5.66
C ASN A 159 14.44 2.28 -5.67
N GLU A 160 15.63 1.77 -5.99
CA GLU A 160 15.90 0.31 -5.93
C GLU A 160 15.72 -0.26 -4.52
N TYR A 161 16.12 0.48 -3.49
CA TYR A 161 15.90 0.09 -2.11
C TYR A 161 14.42 0.07 -1.74
N MET A 162 13.66 1.09 -2.16
CA MET A 162 12.24 1.25 -1.83
C MET A 162 11.32 0.34 -2.65
N LYS A 163 11.78 -0.21 -3.75
CA LYS A 163 10.96 -1.00 -4.68
C LYS A 163 10.13 -2.11 -4.03
N PRO A 164 10.67 -3.03 -3.20
CA PRO A 164 9.88 -4.06 -2.55
C PRO A 164 8.86 -3.47 -1.55
N LEU A 165 9.20 -2.38 -0.87
CA LEU A 165 8.31 -1.67 0.05
C LEU A 165 7.17 -1.00 -0.72
N HIS A 166 7.49 -0.37 -1.85
CA HIS A 166 6.51 0.29 -2.71
C HIS A 166 5.53 -0.72 -3.31
N GLU A 167 5.98 -1.90 -3.70
CA GLU A 167 5.09 -2.94 -4.24
C GLU A 167 4.07 -3.40 -3.19
N GLN A 168 4.52 -3.69 -1.97
CA GLN A 168 3.62 -4.09 -0.88
C GLN A 168 2.67 -2.95 -0.47
N TYR A 169 3.20 -1.72 -0.35
CA TYR A 169 2.39 -0.53 -0.10
C TYR A 169 1.33 -0.31 -1.18
N ALA A 170 1.68 -0.53 -2.45
CA ALA A 170 0.73 -0.40 -3.56
C ALA A 170 -0.41 -1.43 -3.47
N LYS A 171 -0.11 -2.67 -3.08
CA LYS A 171 -1.14 -3.71 -2.83
C LYS A 171 -2.11 -3.27 -1.73
N ASP A 172 -1.57 -2.85 -0.59
CA ASP A 172 -2.39 -2.43 0.56
C ASP A 172 -3.23 -1.18 0.24
N THR A 173 -2.65 -0.20 -0.45
CA THR A 173 -3.36 1.00 -0.88
C THR A 173 -4.47 0.67 -1.88
N THR A 174 -4.21 -0.22 -2.84
CA THR A 174 -5.19 -0.64 -3.83
C THR A 174 -6.38 -1.34 -3.18
N GLN A 175 -6.13 -2.22 -2.20
CA GLN A 175 -7.19 -2.88 -1.43
C GLN A 175 -8.03 -1.86 -0.66
N HIS A 176 -7.39 -0.90 0.01
CA HIS A 176 -8.08 0.17 0.74
C HIS A 176 -8.98 1.01 -0.17
N ILE A 177 -8.47 1.39 -1.35
CA ILE A 177 -9.24 2.13 -2.36
C ILE A 177 -10.43 1.31 -2.86
N ALA A 178 -10.26 0.01 -3.09
CA ALA A 178 -11.36 -0.84 -3.56
C ALA A 178 -12.49 -0.93 -2.53
N ILE A 179 -12.17 -1.09 -1.25
CA ILE A 179 -13.16 -1.09 -0.15
C ILE A 179 -13.88 0.26 -0.09
N ALA A 180 -13.15 1.38 -0.15
CA ALA A 180 -13.75 2.72 -0.14
C ALA A 180 -14.68 2.96 -1.34
N GLN A 181 -14.32 2.49 -2.53
CA GLN A 181 -15.16 2.62 -3.72
C GLN A 181 -16.44 1.78 -3.65
N LYS A 182 -16.39 0.59 -3.03
CA LYS A 182 -17.59 -0.22 -2.78
C LYS A 182 -18.53 0.49 -1.80
N HIS A 183 -18.00 1.08 -0.74
CA HIS A 183 -18.79 1.87 0.21
C HIS A 183 -19.43 3.10 -0.46
N ASP A 184 -18.68 3.85 -1.26
CA ASP A 184 -19.19 5.00 -2.01
C ASP A 184 -20.33 4.62 -2.97
N ALA A 185 -20.31 3.42 -3.53
CA ALA A 185 -21.38 2.94 -4.41
C ALA A 185 -22.71 2.77 -3.65
N ILE A 186 -22.66 2.27 -2.43
CA ILE A 186 -23.85 2.12 -1.56
C ILE A 186 -24.44 3.51 -1.23
N ILE A 187 -23.58 4.45 -0.82
CA ILE A 187 -24.01 5.81 -0.49
C ILE A 187 -24.69 6.48 -1.69
N LYS A 188 -24.07 6.40 -2.87
CA LYS A 188 -24.64 6.97 -4.10
C LYS A 188 -25.99 6.36 -4.46
N GLN A 189 -26.16 5.04 -4.32
CA GLN A 189 -27.42 4.37 -4.61
C GLN A 189 -28.50 4.76 -3.59
N ARG A 190 -28.17 4.89 -2.30
CA ARG A 190 -29.08 5.38 -1.27
C ARG A 190 -29.58 6.78 -1.58
N ASP A 191 -28.71 7.70 -1.97
CA ASP A 191 -29.07 9.07 -2.33
C ASP A 191 -30.01 9.15 -3.54
N LEU A 192 -29.97 8.15 -4.43
CA LEU A 192 -30.90 8.04 -5.57
C LEU A 192 -32.28 7.53 -5.16
N ILE A 193 -32.37 6.69 -4.13
CA ILE A 193 -33.64 6.11 -3.65
C ILE A 193 -34.36 7.08 -2.70
N GLU A 194 -33.63 7.80 -1.86
CA GLU A 194 -34.16 8.88 -1.04
C GLU A 194 -34.15 10.21 -1.83
N PRO A 195 -35.24 10.63 -2.45
CA PRO A 195 -35.27 11.93 -3.08
C PRO A 195 -35.00 12.98 -1.98
N VAL A 196 -33.97 13.79 -2.18
CA VAL A 196 -33.63 14.95 -1.35
C VAL A 196 -34.94 15.61 -0.87
N LYS A 197 -35.30 15.45 0.40
CA LYS A 197 -36.37 16.22 1.00
C LYS A 197 -35.97 17.68 0.83
N SER A 198 -36.53 18.31 -0.19
CA SER A 198 -36.24 19.70 -0.50
C SER A 198 -36.43 20.49 0.79
N LYS A 199 -35.37 21.18 1.23
CA LYS A 199 -35.45 22.24 2.25
C LYS A 199 -36.24 23.41 1.66
N THR A 200 -37.53 23.22 1.47
CA THR A 200 -38.50 24.27 1.18
C THR A 200 -39.63 24.12 2.18
N ASP A 201 -39.34 24.59 3.39
CA ASP A 201 -40.35 25.13 4.30
C ASP A 201 -39.63 25.91 5.40
N LYS A 202 -39.34 27.18 5.08
CA LYS A 202 -39.37 28.29 6.04
C LYS A 202 -39.49 29.60 5.27
#